data_0e6d36d22d3969d27e7df492fb8d1ea4
#
_entry.id   0e6d36d22d3969d27e7df492fb8d1ea4
#
_cell.length_a   1.000
_cell.length_b   1.000
_cell.length_c   1.000
_cell.angle_alpha   90.00
_cell.angle_beta   90.00
_cell.angle_gamma   90.00
#
_symmetry.space_group_name_H-M   'P 1'
#
loop_
_entity.id
_entity.type
_entity.pdbx_description
1 polymer ?
#
loop_
_entity_poly.entity_id
_entity_poly.type
_entity_poly.pdbx_seq_one_letter_code
_entity_poly.pdbx_strand_id
1 'polypeptide(L)'
;MNKKLIFFSLLFALTLLFSGCAPSSANGPVSSSNASDSSALFKDTDGSLGSGEHLAGVCTAIPIFVDDTQTAWTETDKERAVALCQKAARYLVKQAERYDVALDLRCNMDYALSCTLDQPVPVEMTSFSWTTEVQKRAGTDTFCAEKGLDNVIFLLLVPQEGRSYSLPYTQGVDTKYYNENVVIYMGDCSDTTLPATIAHEMLHPFGADDLYFPYDSDTSRAELAATYFPDDIMLRVDPLLSTLTVGPYTAYKVGWTDTLDPKYEIFL
;
A
#
# COMPACT_ATOMS: atom_id res chain seq x y z
N MET A 1 38.38 9.20 11.80
CA MET A 1 37.72 8.81 13.09
C MET A 1 36.40 8.19 12.74
N ASN A 2 36.32 6.87 12.82
CA ASN A 2 35.13 6.10 12.40
C ASN A 2 34.11 6.08 13.55
N LYS A 3 32.95 6.69 13.36
CA LYS A 3 31.80 6.50 14.27
C LYS A 3 30.97 5.34 13.72
N LYS A 4 31.05 4.19 14.38
CA LYS A 4 30.13 3.08 14.20
C LYS A 4 28.78 3.45 14.80
N LEU A 5 27.74 3.50 13.97
CA LEU A 5 26.36 3.62 14.40
C LEU A 5 25.91 2.24 14.90
N ILE A 6 25.55 2.16 16.17
CA ILE A 6 24.99 0.95 16.79
C ILE A 6 23.46 1.06 16.67
N PHE A 7 22.88 0.19 15.86
CA PHE A 7 21.41 0.04 15.79
C PHE A 7 20.93 -0.76 17.00
N PHE A 8 20.09 -0.16 17.82
CA PHE A 8 19.28 -0.86 18.83
C PHE A 8 17.95 -1.25 18.18
N SER A 9 17.76 -2.57 18.01
CA SER A 9 16.49 -3.16 17.63
C SER A 9 15.63 -3.31 18.88
N LEU A 10 14.50 -2.62 18.94
CA LEU A 10 13.50 -2.84 20.00
C LEU A 10 12.42 -3.78 19.46
N LEU A 11 12.44 -5.02 19.96
CA LEU A 11 11.47 -6.08 19.66
C LEU A 11 10.23 -5.85 20.53
N PHE A 12 9.10 -5.48 19.92
CA PHE A 12 7.79 -5.52 20.59
C PHE A 12 7.03 -6.76 20.14
N ALA A 13 6.94 -7.75 21.03
CA ALA A 13 6.07 -8.91 20.85
C ALA A 13 4.68 -8.59 21.41
N LEU A 14 3.67 -8.54 20.54
CA LEU A 14 2.26 -8.43 20.93
C LEU A 14 1.63 -9.81 20.87
N THR A 15 1.38 -10.43 22.04
CA THR A 15 0.65 -11.70 22.17
C THR A 15 -0.85 -11.43 22.21
N LEU A 16 -1.58 -11.88 21.19
CA LEU A 16 -3.04 -11.93 21.19
C LEU A 16 -3.54 -13.32 21.56
N LEU A 17 -4.32 -13.38 22.64
CA LEU A 17 -5.04 -14.57 23.09
C LEU A 17 -6.37 -14.70 22.34
N PHE A 18 -6.55 -15.77 21.59
CA PHE A 18 -7.82 -16.13 20.97
C PHE A 18 -8.64 -17.01 21.87
N SER A 19 -9.89 -16.60 22.14
CA SER A 19 -10.92 -17.44 22.73
C SER A 19 -11.92 -17.83 21.64
N GLY A 20 -12.08 -19.12 21.39
CA GLY A 20 -12.94 -19.64 20.36
C GLY A 20 -14.40 -19.80 20.80
N CYS A 21 -15.33 -19.70 19.86
CA CYS A 21 -16.66 -20.32 19.93
C CYS A 21 -17.05 -20.88 18.57
N ALA A 22 -17.57 -22.10 18.56
CA ALA A 22 -17.89 -22.93 17.40
C ALA A 22 -19.33 -22.71 16.84
N PRO A 23 -19.69 -23.29 15.67
CA PRO A 23 -20.73 -22.80 14.78
C PRO A 23 -22.07 -23.52 14.92
N SER A 24 -23.10 -22.87 14.37
CA SER A 24 -24.43 -23.47 14.10
C SER A 24 -24.73 -23.47 12.62
N SER A 25 -25.08 -24.64 12.10
CA SER A 25 -25.43 -24.94 10.72
C SER A 25 -26.91 -24.65 10.41
N ALA A 26 -27.22 -24.12 9.20
CA ALA A 26 -28.53 -24.31 8.57
C ALA A 26 -28.43 -24.25 7.05
N ASN A 27 -28.90 -25.32 6.40
CA ASN A 27 -28.98 -25.53 4.96
C ASN A 27 -30.22 -24.86 4.33
N GLY A 28 -30.11 -24.31 3.13
CA GLY A 28 -31.23 -23.99 2.23
C GLY A 28 -30.75 -23.92 0.76
N PRO A 29 -31.55 -24.27 -0.25
CA PRO A 29 -31.07 -24.74 -1.55
C PRO A 29 -30.79 -23.64 -2.58
N VAL A 30 -29.83 -23.97 -3.43
CA VAL A 30 -29.22 -23.23 -4.54
C VAL A 30 -30.16 -23.08 -5.73
N SER A 31 -30.20 -21.91 -6.33
CA SER A 31 -30.63 -21.66 -7.70
C SER A 31 -29.47 -21.14 -8.53
N SER A 32 -29.13 -21.85 -9.58
CA SER A 32 -28.04 -21.55 -10.51
C SER A 32 -28.47 -20.52 -11.56
N SER A 33 -27.68 -19.44 -11.70
CA SER A 33 -27.66 -18.64 -12.92
C SER A 33 -26.19 -18.42 -13.34
N ASN A 34 -25.82 -18.98 -14.48
CA ASN A 34 -24.53 -18.80 -15.12
C ASN A 34 -24.39 -17.35 -15.62
N ALA A 35 -23.76 -16.48 -14.83
CA ALA A 35 -23.08 -15.31 -15.33
C ALA A 35 -21.60 -15.69 -15.35
N SER A 36 -20.93 -15.46 -16.47
CA SER A 36 -19.48 -15.63 -16.60
C SER A 36 -18.81 -14.65 -15.63
N ASP A 37 -18.36 -15.19 -14.52
CA ASP A 37 -17.87 -14.45 -13.38
C ASP A 37 -16.43 -14.00 -13.65
N SER A 38 -16.26 -12.73 -14.01
CA SER A 38 -14.95 -12.09 -14.07
C SER A 38 -14.36 -11.82 -12.67
N SER A 39 -15.07 -12.20 -11.59
CA SER A 39 -14.66 -12.07 -10.19
C SER A 39 -13.61 -13.11 -9.76
N ALA A 40 -13.33 -14.13 -10.58
CA ALA A 40 -12.39 -15.18 -10.25
C ALA A 40 -10.91 -14.74 -10.22
N LEU A 41 -10.59 -13.50 -10.64
CA LEU A 41 -9.24 -12.96 -10.65
C LEU A 41 -8.85 -12.31 -9.31
N PHE A 42 -9.81 -12.07 -8.41
CA PHE A 42 -9.53 -11.35 -7.19
C PHE A 42 -9.63 -12.28 -5.99
N LYS A 43 -8.55 -12.32 -5.22
CA LYS A 43 -8.51 -13.05 -3.97
C LYS A 43 -9.22 -12.22 -2.91
N ASP A 44 -10.54 -12.43 -2.78
CA ASP A 44 -11.28 -11.97 -1.62
C ASP A 44 -10.90 -12.86 -0.43
N THR A 45 -10.04 -12.35 0.45
CA THR A 45 -9.52 -13.13 1.57
C THR A 45 -10.51 -13.30 2.71
N ASP A 46 -11.57 -12.47 2.81
CA ASP A 46 -12.60 -12.60 3.85
C ASP A 46 -13.84 -11.69 3.66
N GLY A 47 -14.05 -11.16 2.45
CA GLY A 47 -15.24 -10.37 2.11
C GLY A 47 -15.19 -8.91 2.55
N SER A 48 -13.99 -8.37 2.82
CA SER A 48 -13.86 -6.99 3.27
C SER A 48 -12.52 -6.41 2.82
N LEU A 49 -12.53 -5.73 1.69
CA LEU A 49 -11.33 -5.26 1.00
C LEU A 49 -10.97 -3.79 1.28
N GLY A 50 -11.71 -3.11 2.17
CA GLY A 50 -11.48 -1.68 2.42
C GLY A 50 -11.81 -0.79 1.22
N SER A 51 -11.18 0.39 1.15
CA SER A 51 -11.37 1.34 0.05
C SER A 51 -10.48 1.07 -1.16
N GLY A 52 -9.38 0.31 -0.98
CA GLY A 52 -8.53 -0.20 -2.04
C GLY A 52 -8.89 -1.65 -2.38
N GLU A 53 -10.00 -1.85 -3.09
CA GLU A 53 -10.58 -3.19 -3.27
C GLU A 53 -9.72 -4.09 -4.17
N HIS A 54 -9.36 -3.59 -5.34
CA HIS A 54 -8.65 -4.39 -6.36
C HIS A 54 -7.64 -3.54 -7.12
N LEU A 55 -6.43 -4.01 -7.27
CA LEU A 55 -5.44 -3.35 -8.13
C LEU A 55 -5.69 -3.73 -9.60
N ALA A 56 -6.91 -3.48 -10.07
CA ALA A 56 -7.35 -3.73 -11.44
C ALA A 56 -8.50 -2.79 -11.82
N GLY A 57 -8.80 -2.70 -13.12
CA GLY A 57 -9.81 -1.76 -13.60
C GLY A 57 -9.43 -0.33 -13.28
N VAL A 58 -10.40 0.47 -12.82
CA VAL A 58 -10.16 1.86 -12.40
C VAL A 58 -9.83 1.88 -10.91
N CYS A 59 -8.65 2.35 -10.57
CA CYS A 59 -8.21 2.62 -9.20
C CYS A 59 -7.69 4.05 -9.11
N THR A 60 -7.97 4.76 -8.01
CA THR A 60 -7.53 6.14 -7.81
C THR A 60 -6.62 6.25 -6.59
N ALA A 61 -5.38 6.64 -6.82
CA ALA A 61 -4.47 7.06 -5.76
C ALA A 61 -4.66 8.56 -5.51
N ILE A 62 -5.15 8.91 -4.33
CA ILE A 62 -5.51 10.28 -3.95
C ILE A 62 -4.35 10.90 -3.16
N PRO A 63 -3.58 11.85 -3.75
CA PRO A 63 -2.56 12.56 -3.01
C PRO A 63 -3.19 13.45 -1.94
N ILE A 64 -2.73 13.36 -0.69
CA ILE A 64 -3.12 14.24 0.40
C ILE A 64 -1.86 14.93 0.90
N PHE A 65 -1.73 16.21 0.62
CA PHE A 65 -0.61 17.01 1.12
C PHE A 65 -0.82 17.34 2.59
N VAL A 66 0.05 16.84 3.44
CA VAL A 66 -0.02 17.01 4.89
C VAL A 66 0.96 18.09 5.31
N ASP A 67 0.42 19.24 5.73
CA ASP A 67 1.15 20.26 6.44
C ASP A 67 1.06 20.01 7.95
N ASP A 68 2.06 20.44 8.70
CA ASP A 68 2.04 20.38 10.16
C ASP A 68 2.60 21.66 10.79
N THR A 69 2.84 21.66 12.11
CA THR A 69 3.37 22.83 12.80
C THR A 69 4.85 23.13 12.50
N GLN A 70 5.55 22.22 11.81
CA GLN A 70 6.98 22.33 11.52
C GLN A 70 7.27 22.38 10.03
N THR A 71 6.44 21.73 9.22
CA THR A 71 6.66 21.59 7.77
C THR A 71 5.42 21.95 6.98
N ALA A 72 5.63 22.54 5.81
CA ALA A 72 4.56 22.91 4.89
C ALA A 72 4.99 22.75 3.44
N TRP A 73 4.05 22.32 2.61
CA TRP A 73 4.22 22.19 1.18
C TRP A 73 4.26 23.55 0.46
N THR A 74 5.19 23.71 -0.47
CA THR A 74 5.09 24.76 -1.50
C THR A 74 4.32 24.21 -2.72
N GLU A 75 3.71 25.09 -3.52
CA GLU A 75 3.01 24.64 -4.74
C GLU A 75 3.94 23.93 -5.72
N THR A 76 5.18 24.40 -5.86
CA THR A 76 6.19 23.77 -6.71
C THR A 76 6.53 22.35 -6.23
N ASP A 77 6.62 22.15 -4.92
CA ASP A 77 6.94 20.82 -4.38
C ASP A 77 5.73 19.88 -4.47
N LYS A 78 4.50 20.39 -4.34
CA LYS A 78 3.28 19.61 -4.61
C LYS A 78 3.25 19.07 -6.04
N GLU A 79 3.51 19.94 -7.03
CA GLU A 79 3.57 19.52 -8.44
C GLU A 79 4.65 18.45 -8.66
N ARG A 80 5.83 18.62 -8.05
CA ARG A 80 6.92 17.66 -8.12
C ARG A 80 6.55 16.33 -7.47
N ALA A 81 5.93 16.36 -6.29
CA ALA A 81 5.50 15.18 -5.57
C ALA A 81 4.46 14.37 -6.38
N VAL A 82 3.45 15.04 -6.96
CA VAL A 82 2.46 14.36 -7.82
C VAL A 82 3.11 13.77 -9.07
N ALA A 83 4.09 14.44 -9.66
CA ALA A 83 4.82 13.89 -10.81
C ALA A 83 5.57 12.58 -10.46
N LEU A 84 6.13 12.46 -9.24
CA LEU A 84 6.75 11.24 -8.72
C LEU A 84 5.71 10.14 -8.49
N CYS A 85 4.56 10.48 -7.89
CA CYS A 85 3.43 9.54 -7.73
C CYS A 85 2.91 9.03 -9.07
N GLN A 86 2.78 9.90 -10.07
CA GLN A 86 2.40 9.52 -11.43
C GLN A 86 3.42 8.59 -12.09
N LYS A 87 4.72 8.78 -11.81
CA LYS A 87 5.76 7.88 -12.31
C LYS A 87 5.62 6.48 -11.71
N ALA A 88 5.33 6.40 -10.42
CA ALA A 88 5.04 5.14 -9.72
C ALA A 88 3.76 4.47 -10.28
N ALA A 89 2.67 5.21 -10.42
CA ALA A 89 1.41 4.70 -10.97
C ALA A 89 1.60 4.13 -12.39
N ARG A 90 2.29 4.86 -13.28
CA ARG A 90 2.60 4.36 -14.64
C ARG A 90 3.47 3.10 -14.64
N TYR A 91 4.37 2.97 -13.68
CA TYR A 91 5.14 1.75 -13.52
C TYR A 91 4.23 0.57 -13.15
N LEU A 92 3.34 0.72 -12.17
CA LEU A 92 2.40 -0.34 -11.77
C LEU A 92 1.47 -0.76 -12.91
N VAL A 93 0.96 0.20 -13.70
CA VAL A 93 0.17 -0.10 -14.90
C VAL A 93 0.94 -1.00 -15.86
N LYS A 94 2.22 -0.67 -16.15
CA LYS A 94 3.07 -1.51 -17.00
C LYS A 94 3.39 -2.88 -16.41
N GLN A 95 3.46 -2.99 -15.09
CA GLN A 95 3.66 -4.29 -14.44
C GLN A 95 2.38 -5.14 -14.53
N ALA A 96 1.19 -4.55 -14.35
CA ALA A 96 -0.10 -5.22 -14.51
C ALA A 96 -0.30 -5.79 -15.93
N GLU A 97 0.12 -5.05 -16.98
CA GLU A 97 0.09 -5.51 -18.38
C GLU A 97 0.85 -6.84 -18.58
N ARG A 98 1.89 -7.13 -17.80
CA ARG A 98 2.66 -8.38 -17.90
C ARG A 98 1.87 -9.62 -17.43
N TYR A 99 0.79 -9.38 -16.71
CA TYR A 99 -0.14 -10.39 -16.19
C TYR A 99 -1.51 -10.33 -16.88
N ASP A 100 -1.59 -9.64 -18.03
CA ASP A 100 -2.82 -9.42 -18.78
C ASP A 100 -3.93 -8.72 -17.98
N VAL A 101 -3.55 -7.94 -16.93
CA VAL A 101 -4.48 -7.17 -16.10
C VAL A 101 -4.64 -5.76 -16.65
N ALA A 102 -5.88 -5.39 -16.96
CA ALA A 102 -6.23 -4.03 -17.33
C ALA A 102 -6.29 -3.16 -16.07
N LEU A 103 -5.36 -2.24 -15.92
CA LEU A 103 -5.29 -1.30 -14.78
C LEU A 103 -5.24 0.15 -15.29
N ASP A 104 -6.19 0.99 -14.82
CA ASP A 104 -6.18 2.44 -14.96
C ASP A 104 -5.95 3.06 -13.57
N LEU A 105 -4.69 3.16 -13.16
CA LEU A 105 -4.30 3.74 -11.86
C LEU A 105 -4.15 5.25 -12.00
N ARG A 106 -5.17 5.98 -11.57
CA ARG A 106 -5.25 7.44 -11.64
C ARG A 106 -4.55 8.08 -10.46
N CYS A 107 -3.67 9.04 -10.75
CA CYS A 107 -3.00 9.86 -9.75
C CYS A 107 -2.65 11.21 -10.38
N ASN A 108 -3.32 12.28 -10.00
CA ASN A 108 -3.05 13.62 -10.53
C ASN A 108 -3.54 14.72 -9.57
N MET A 109 -3.28 15.98 -9.90
CA MET A 109 -3.69 17.13 -9.08
C MET A 109 -5.21 17.32 -8.97
N ASP A 110 -6.02 16.80 -9.91
CA ASP A 110 -7.49 16.91 -9.86
C ASP A 110 -8.10 16.06 -8.73
N TYR A 111 -7.34 15.08 -8.24
CA TYR A 111 -7.69 14.26 -7.08
C TYR A 111 -6.96 14.67 -5.80
N ALA A 112 -6.08 15.69 -5.87
CA ALA A 112 -5.27 16.06 -4.71
C ALA A 112 -6.09 16.79 -3.65
N LEU A 113 -5.83 16.44 -2.39
CA LEU A 113 -6.37 17.07 -1.20
C LEU A 113 -5.23 17.69 -0.39
N SER A 114 -5.57 18.50 0.60
CA SER A 114 -4.61 19.06 1.55
C SER A 114 -5.23 19.12 2.94
N CYS A 115 -4.39 18.95 3.96
CA CYS A 115 -4.79 19.22 5.33
C CYS A 115 -3.62 19.78 6.13
N THR A 116 -3.92 20.46 7.23
CA THR A 116 -2.93 20.94 8.20
C THR A 116 -3.22 20.32 9.55
N LEU A 117 -2.20 19.70 10.15
CA LEU A 117 -2.25 19.15 11.50
C LEU A 117 -1.79 20.19 12.53
N ASP A 118 -2.36 20.10 13.72
CA ASP A 118 -2.00 21.00 14.85
C ASP A 118 -0.77 20.51 15.63
N GLN A 119 -0.23 19.33 15.24
CA GLN A 119 0.94 18.70 15.85
C GLN A 119 1.88 18.23 14.75
N PRO A 120 3.18 18.12 15.01
CA PRO A 120 4.13 17.55 14.05
C PRO A 120 3.76 16.11 13.65
N VAL A 121 3.93 15.78 12.37
CA VAL A 121 3.87 14.40 11.91
C VAL A 121 5.04 13.61 12.52
N PRO A 122 4.80 12.44 13.15
CA PRO A 122 5.88 11.64 13.71
C PRO A 122 6.84 11.15 12.62
N VAL A 123 8.15 11.33 12.80
CA VAL A 123 9.18 10.78 11.87
C VAL A 123 9.38 9.28 12.04
N GLU A 124 8.95 8.72 13.16
CA GLU A 124 9.01 7.29 13.46
C GLU A 124 7.60 6.71 13.55
N MET A 125 7.46 5.44 13.23
CA MET A 125 6.20 4.69 13.23
C MET A 125 5.75 4.36 14.67
N THR A 126 5.52 5.40 15.49
CA THR A 126 5.16 5.28 16.91
C THR A 126 3.66 5.37 17.18
N SER A 127 2.90 5.95 16.27
CA SER A 127 1.44 6.10 16.35
C SER A 127 0.86 6.30 14.96
N PHE A 128 -0.33 5.75 14.72
CA PHE A 128 -1.04 5.87 13.45
C PHE A 128 -2.30 6.74 13.53
N SER A 129 -2.66 7.22 14.72
CA SER A 129 -3.90 8.01 14.89
C SER A 129 -3.92 9.31 14.08
N TRP A 130 -2.76 9.86 13.75
CA TRP A 130 -2.65 11.06 12.94
C TRP A 130 -3.12 10.83 11.48
N THR A 131 -2.98 9.61 10.92
CA THR A 131 -3.45 9.32 9.57
C THR A 131 -4.98 9.37 9.48
N THR A 132 -5.68 8.89 10.52
CA THR A 132 -7.13 9.03 10.66
C THR A 132 -7.56 10.50 10.72
N GLU A 133 -6.81 11.32 11.47
CA GLU A 133 -7.09 12.76 11.56
C GLU A 133 -6.84 13.46 10.22
N VAL A 134 -5.82 13.05 9.45
CA VAL A 134 -5.58 13.54 8.09
C VAL A 134 -6.78 13.29 7.19
N GLN A 135 -7.26 12.06 7.10
CA GLN A 135 -8.41 11.72 6.26
C GLN A 135 -9.65 12.52 6.65
N LYS A 136 -9.91 12.62 7.95
CA LYS A 136 -11.04 13.39 8.47
C LYS A 136 -10.95 14.86 8.11
N ARG A 137 -9.79 15.50 8.29
CA ARG A 137 -9.58 16.92 7.97
C ARG A 137 -9.58 17.17 6.47
N ALA A 138 -9.02 16.28 5.68
CA ALA A 138 -9.06 16.34 4.23
C ALA A 138 -10.45 16.08 3.64
N GLY A 139 -11.40 15.52 4.41
CA GLY A 139 -12.76 15.24 3.98
C GLY A 139 -12.84 14.14 2.93
N THR A 140 -12.02 13.10 3.03
CA THR A 140 -11.87 12.05 2.03
C THR A 140 -13.17 11.36 1.66
N ASP A 141 -14.06 11.06 2.64
CA ASP A 141 -15.35 10.43 2.39
C ASP A 141 -16.26 11.28 1.49
N THR A 142 -16.33 12.58 1.82
CA THR A 142 -17.14 13.52 1.03
C THR A 142 -16.58 13.65 -0.38
N PHE A 143 -15.25 13.78 -0.49
CA PHE A 143 -14.57 13.90 -1.77
C PHE A 143 -14.79 12.65 -2.65
N CYS A 144 -14.61 11.45 -2.10
CA CYS A 144 -14.83 10.20 -2.83
C CYS A 144 -16.31 10.07 -3.28
N ALA A 145 -17.26 10.39 -2.40
CA ALA A 145 -18.69 10.35 -2.74
C ALA A 145 -19.05 11.34 -3.85
N GLU A 146 -18.55 12.59 -3.79
CA GLU A 146 -18.80 13.62 -4.81
C GLU A 146 -18.19 13.28 -6.17
N LYS A 147 -17.04 12.60 -6.18
CA LYS A 147 -16.34 12.18 -7.39
C LYS A 147 -16.78 10.82 -7.91
N GLY A 148 -17.57 10.06 -7.16
CA GLY A 148 -17.98 8.68 -7.48
C GLY A 148 -16.77 7.75 -7.56
N LEU A 149 -15.87 7.80 -6.55
CA LEU A 149 -14.68 6.97 -6.46
C LEU A 149 -14.93 5.84 -5.47
N ASP A 150 -14.83 4.60 -5.93
CA ASP A 150 -15.10 3.41 -5.12
C ASP A 150 -13.82 2.64 -4.76
N ASN A 151 -12.86 2.53 -5.70
CA ASN A 151 -11.60 1.82 -5.51
C ASN A 151 -10.44 2.84 -5.36
N VAL A 152 -10.09 3.15 -4.12
CA VAL A 152 -9.17 4.24 -3.81
C VAL A 152 -8.10 3.83 -2.81
N ILE A 153 -6.92 4.43 -2.92
CA ILE A 153 -5.88 4.47 -1.88
C ILE A 153 -5.50 5.92 -1.60
N PHE A 154 -5.12 6.22 -0.36
CA PHE A 154 -4.79 7.57 0.08
C PHE A 154 -3.27 7.71 0.25
N LEU A 155 -2.65 8.58 -0.56
CA LEU A 155 -1.23 8.89 -0.46
C LEU A 155 -1.04 10.09 0.45
N LEU A 156 -0.71 9.85 1.72
CA LEU A 156 -0.39 10.88 2.68
C LEU A 156 1.06 11.34 2.44
N LEU A 157 1.20 12.47 1.75
CA LEU A 157 2.49 13.02 1.36
C LEU A 157 2.99 14.00 2.41
N VAL A 158 4.15 13.73 2.99
CA VAL A 158 4.73 14.49 4.12
C VAL A 158 6.04 15.12 3.67
N PRO A 159 6.19 16.49 3.73
CA PRO A 159 7.36 17.19 3.22
C PRO A 159 8.51 17.20 4.25
N GLN A 160 8.89 16.03 4.75
CA GLN A 160 10.02 15.85 5.65
C GLN A 160 10.69 14.51 5.39
N GLU A 161 11.91 14.34 5.89
CA GLU A 161 12.62 13.07 5.88
C GLU A 161 11.97 12.09 6.85
N GLY A 162 11.91 10.82 6.45
CA GLY A 162 11.33 9.77 7.28
C GLY A 162 11.30 8.45 6.54
N ARG A 163 10.74 7.43 7.19
CA ARG A 163 10.52 6.13 6.59
C ARG A 163 9.08 6.01 6.12
N SER A 164 8.89 5.80 4.83
CA SER A 164 7.56 5.52 4.24
C SER A 164 7.05 4.16 4.71
N TYR A 165 5.72 4.03 4.77
CA TYR A 165 5.03 2.81 5.17
C TYR A 165 3.58 2.84 4.72
N SER A 166 2.92 1.69 4.73
CA SER A 166 1.51 1.56 4.42
C SER A 166 0.72 0.99 5.60
N LEU A 167 -0.54 1.39 5.70
CA LEU A 167 -1.52 0.88 6.64
C LEU A 167 -2.67 0.29 5.83
N PRO A 168 -2.58 -1.01 5.45
CA PRO A 168 -3.64 -1.67 4.72
C PRO A 168 -4.87 -1.85 5.62
N TYR A 169 -6.02 -2.06 4.99
CA TYR A 169 -7.26 -2.33 5.70
C TYR A 169 -7.11 -3.52 6.65
N THR A 170 -7.63 -3.37 7.87
CA THR A 170 -7.72 -4.45 8.85
C THR A 170 -9.17 -4.59 9.31
N GLN A 171 -9.77 -5.75 9.07
CA GLN A 171 -11.13 -6.03 9.50
C GLN A 171 -11.32 -5.85 11.01
N GLY A 172 -12.42 -5.23 11.42
CA GLY A 172 -12.77 -5.02 12.82
C GLY A 172 -12.18 -3.77 13.48
N VAL A 173 -11.36 -3.01 12.75
CA VAL A 173 -10.98 -1.64 13.15
C VAL A 173 -12.07 -0.69 12.64
N ASP A 174 -12.37 0.39 13.38
CA ASP A 174 -13.24 1.45 12.85
C ASP A 174 -12.55 2.12 11.67
N THR A 175 -13.07 1.81 10.51
CA THR A 175 -12.30 1.82 9.28
C THR A 175 -12.59 3.02 8.41
N LYS A 176 -13.58 3.81 8.75
CA LYS A 176 -13.98 4.95 7.92
C LYS A 176 -12.82 5.89 7.57
N TYR A 177 -11.87 6.06 8.49
CA TYR A 177 -10.69 6.92 8.32
C TYR A 177 -9.36 6.19 8.45
N TYR A 178 -9.38 4.86 8.57
CA TYR A 178 -8.16 4.08 8.85
C TYR A 178 -7.66 3.28 7.65
N ASN A 179 -8.39 3.32 6.54
CA ASN A 179 -8.16 2.43 5.41
C ASN A 179 -7.14 2.95 4.44
N GLU A 180 -6.36 2.02 3.87
CA GLU A 180 -5.61 2.23 2.63
C GLU A 180 -4.73 3.48 2.66
N ASN A 181 -4.12 3.76 3.83
CA ASN A 181 -3.19 4.86 3.97
C ASN A 181 -1.78 4.43 3.55
N VAL A 182 -1.25 5.12 2.58
CA VAL A 182 0.12 5.01 2.11
C VAL A 182 0.83 6.29 2.54
N VAL A 183 1.69 6.21 3.53
CA VAL A 183 2.44 7.35 4.07
C VAL A 183 3.78 7.45 3.38
N ILE A 184 4.00 8.54 2.66
CA ILE A 184 5.24 8.81 1.94
C ILE A 184 5.93 10.03 2.51
N TYR A 185 7.10 9.83 3.06
CA TYR A 185 8.01 10.89 3.45
C TYR A 185 8.81 11.34 2.22
N MET A 186 8.54 12.55 1.77
CA MET A 186 9.03 13.07 0.48
C MET A 186 10.33 13.86 0.60
N GLY A 187 10.71 14.26 1.83
CA GLY A 187 11.81 15.20 2.03
C GLY A 187 11.62 16.47 1.18
N ASP A 188 12.64 16.82 0.41
CA ASP A 188 12.61 17.88 -0.60
C ASP A 188 12.27 17.36 -2.01
N CYS A 189 11.75 16.17 -2.13
CA CYS A 189 11.47 15.47 -3.39
C CYS A 189 12.71 15.20 -4.27
N SER A 190 13.90 15.22 -3.73
CA SER A 190 15.15 15.00 -4.49
C SER A 190 15.64 13.56 -4.49
N ASP A 191 15.14 12.72 -3.57
CA ASP A 191 15.52 11.31 -3.52
C ASP A 191 15.06 10.59 -4.80
N THR A 192 16.01 10.04 -5.52
CA THR A 192 15.78 9.35 -6.80
C THR A 192 15.09 8.00 -6.62
N THR A 193 15.04 7.44 -5.42
CA THR A 193 14.34 6.19 -5.11
C THR A 193 12.84 6.40 -4.86
N LEU A 194 12.38 7.62 -4.62
CA LEU A 194 10.98 7.92 -4.30
C LEU A 194 9.96 7.26 -5.23
N PRO A 195 10.12 7.26 -6.57
CA PRO A 195 9.13 6.59 -7.42
C PRO A 195 9.02 5.08 -7.16
N ALA A 196 10.13 4.42 -6.80
CA ALA A 196 10.13 3.00 -6.45
C ALA A 196 9.53 2.79 -5.06
N THR A 197 9.88 3.62 -4.09
CA THR A 197 9.29 3.61 -2.75
C THR A 197 7.77 3.82 -2.81
N ILE A 198 7.30 4.80 -3.57
CA ILE A 198 5.85 5.06 -3.75
C ILE A 198 5.16 3.84 -4.38
N ALA A 199 5.74 3.24 -5.42
CA ALA A 199 5.15 2.07 -6.08
C ALA A 199 5.13 0.83 -5.16
N HIS A 200 6.19 0.63 -4.37
CA HIS A 200 6.29 -0.41 -3.34
C HIS A 200 5.16 -0.25 -2.31
N GLU A 201 5.05 0.94 -1.72
CA GLU A 201 4.04 1.22 -0.71
C GLU A 201 2.60 1.14 -1.25
N MET A 202 2.38 1.49 -2.52
CA MET A 202 1.07 1.35 -3.17
C MET A 202 0.62 -0.11 -3.35
N LEU A 203 1.52 -1.10 -3.29
CA LEU A 203 1.17 -2.52 -3.44
C LEU A 203 0.67 -3.13 -2.13
N HIS A 204 1.09 -2.62 -0.98
CA HIS A 204 0.69 -3.13 0.33
C HIS A 204 -0.83 -3.10 0.59
N PRO A 205 -1.57 -2.02 0.27
CA PRO A 205 -3.03 -2.01 0.43
C PRO A 205 -3.74 -3.16 -0.30
N PHE A 206 -3.15 -3.66 -1.38
CA PHE A 206 -3.69 -4.77 -2.16
C PHE A 206 -3.13 -6.14 -1.76
N GLY A 207 -2.41 -6.23 -0.64
CA GLY A 207 -1.99 -7.49 -0.03
C GLY A 207 -0.56 -7.92 -0.32
N ALA A 208 0.27 -7.10 -0.96
CA ALA A 208 1.69 -7.42 -1.12
C ALA A 208 2.41 -7.43 0.24
N ASP A 209 3.26 -8.43 0.44
CA ASP A 209 4.12 -8.55 1.62
C ASP A 209 5.52 -8.02 1.32
N ASP A 210 6.20 -7.48 2.35
CA ASP A 210 7.64 -7.25 2.28
C ASP A 210 8.41 -8.57 2.17
N LEU A 211 9.35 -8.64 1.23
CA LEU A 211 10.15 -9.84 0.95
C LEU A 211 11.55 -9.79 1.56
N TYR A 212 11.83 -8.84 2.44
CA TYR A 212 13.15 -8.62 3.01
C TYR A 212 13.13 -8.64 4.54
N PHE A 213 14.25 -9.08 5.12
CA PHE A 213 14.45 -9.01 6.57
C PHE A 213 14.62 -7.53 7.03
N PRO A 214 14.03 -7.09 8.14
CA PRO A 214 13.39 -7.88 9.20
C PRO A 214 11.86 -8.03 9.09
N TYR A 215 11.24 -7.59 8.00
CA TYR A 215 9.77 -7.67 7.86
C TYR A 215 9.31 -9.08 7.57
N ASP A 216 10.02 -9.84 6.75
CA ASP A 216 9.93 -11.27 6.86
C ASP A 216 10.72 -11.71 8.11
N SER A 217 10.02 -12.17 9.13
CA SER A 217 10.60 -12.62 10.39
C SER A 217 11.41 -13.91 10.25
N ASP A 218 11.26 -14.63 9.12
CA ASP A 218 12.03 -15.80 8.79
C ASP A 218 13.19 -15.43 7.86
N THR A 219 14.40 -15.40 8.42
CA THR A 219 15.61 -15.08 7.64
C THR A 219 15.80 -16.03 6.45
N SER A 220 15.41 -17.31 6.58
CA SER A 220 15.53 -18.29 5.49
C SER A 220 14.57 -17.95 4.33
N ARG A 221 13.36 -17.47 4.65
CA ARG A 221 12.40 -17.00 3.63
C ARG A 221 12.92 -15.75 2.93
N ALA A 222 13.45 -14.77 3.66
CA ALA A 222 14.04 -13.57 3.08
C ALA A 222 15.22 -13.89 2.13
N GLU A 223 16.09 -14.85 2.49
CA GLU A 223 17.17 -15.34 1.63
C GLU A 223 16.67 -16.06 0.38
N LEU A 224 15.60 -16.87 0.52
CA LEU A 224 14.93 -17.50 -0.61
C LEU A 224 14.26 -16.47 -1.51
N ALA A 225 13.60 -15.45 -0.93
CA ALA A 225 12.99 -14.37 -1.71
C ALA A 225 14.05 -13.64 -2.55
N ALA A 226 15.22 -13.34 -1.98
CA ALA A 226 16.33 -12.75 -2.72
C ALA A 226 16.86 -13.65 -3.86
N THR A 227 16.69 -14.96 -3.74
CA THR A 227 17.08 -15.92 -4.78
C THR A 227 16.04 -16.03 -5.88
N TYR A 228 14.74 -16.10 -5.53
CA TYR A 228 13.65 -16.30 -6.47
C TYR A 228 13.17 -15.01 -7.14
N PHE A 229 13.26 -13.88 -6.44
CA PHE A 229 12.68 -12.61 -6.83
C PHE A 229 13.71 -11.46 -6.73
N PRO A 230 14.93 -11.59 -7.28
CA PRO A 230 16.02 -10.63 -7.04
C PRO A 230 15.70 -9.20 -7.49
N ASP A 231 14.78 -9.04 -8.43
CA ASP A 231 14.35 -7.76 -8.98
C ASP A 231 12.94 -7.35 -8.54
N ASP A 232 12.33 -8.08 -7.57
CA ASP A 232 11.01 -7.71 -7.08
C ASP A 232 11.05 -6.40 -6.29
N ILE A 233 10.08 -5.52 -6.58
CA ILE A 233 9.97 -4.23 -5.91
C ILE A 233 9.65 -4.39 -4.42
N MET A 234 9.02 -5.50 -4.01
CA MET A 234 8.76 -5.80 -2.60
C MET A 234 9.99 -6.33 -1.86
N LEU A 235 11.04 -6.72 -2.58
CA LEU A 235 12.33 -7.09 -2.00
C LEU A 235 13.26 -5.88 -1.83
N ARG A 236 13.25 -4.95 -2.79
CA ARG A 236 14.14 -3.78 -2.79
C ARG A 236 13.55 -2.61 -3.58
N VAL A 237 14.00 -1.42 -3.26
CA VAL A 237 13.76 -0.22 -4.07
C VAL A 237 15.05 0.18 -4.81
N ASP A 238 14.91 0.78 -5.99
CA ASP A 238 16.03 1.19 -6.85
C ASP A 238 15.68 2.52 -7.54
N PRO A 239 16.63 3.43 -7.74
CA PRO A 239 16.39 4.68 -8.48
C PRO A 239 15.86 4.46 -9.89
N LEU A 240 16.17 3.31 -10.50
CA LEU A 240 15.73 2.95 -11.85
C LEU A 240 14.57 1.94 -11.78
N LEU A 241 13.34 2.41 -11.78
CA LEU A 241 12.15 1.55 -11.83
C LEU A 241 12.20 0.48 -12.94
N SER A 242 12.92 0.73 -14.03
CA SER A 242 13.09 -0.23 -15.13
C SER A 242 13.91 -1.46 -14.77
N THR A 243 14.62 -1.45 -13.65
CA THR A 243 15.37 -2.61 -13.13
C THR A 243 14.54 -3.45 -12.16
N LEU A 244 13.37 -2.94 -11.78
CA LEU A 244 12.46 -3.60 -10.85
C LEU A 244 11.28 -4.23 -11.59
N THR A 245 10.71 -5.25 -10.98
CA THR A 245 9.51 -5.94 -11.47
C THR A 245 8.54 -6.17 -10.32
N VAL A 246 7.28 -6.40 -10.63
CA VAL A 246 6.36 -7.10 -9.75
C VAL A 246 6.49 -8.58 -10.12
N GLY A 247 7.07 -9.38 -9.24
CA GLY A 247 7.33 -10.79 -9.45
C GLY A 247 6.08 -11.66 -9.30
N PRO A 248 6.17 -12.97 -9.60
CA PRO A 248 4.99 -13.83 -9.61
C PRO A 248 4.32 -14.02 -8.25
N TYR A 249 5.07 -14.00 -7.15
CA TYR A 249 4.49 -14.05 -5.81
C TYR A 249 3.76 -12.75 -5.47
N THR A 250 4.39 -11.60 -5.69
CA THR A 250 3.77 -10.29 -5.47
C THR A 250 2.53 -10.11 -6.35
N ALA A 251 2.59 -10.52 -7.62
CA ALA A 251 1.44 -10.50 -8.52
C ALA A 251 0.28 -11.37 -8.02
N TYR A 252 0.58 -12.55 -7.47
CA TYR A 252 -0.42 -13.40 -6.84
C TYR A 252 -1.05 -12.72 -5.60
N LYS A 253 -0.24 -12.09 -4.77
CA LYS A 253 -0.72 -11.40 -3.56
C LYS A 253 -1.64 -10.23 -3.86
N VAL A 254 -1.34 -9.45 -4.90
CA VAL A 254 -2.18 -8.30 -5.31
C VAL A 254 -3.32 -8.68 -6.28
N GLY A 255 -3.54 -9.98 -6.51
CA GLY A 255 -4.66 -10.47 -7.30
C GLY A 255 -4.48 -10.37 -8.83
N TRP A 256 -3.25 -10.19 -9.33
CA TRP A 256 -2.99 -10.16 -10.78
C TRP A 256 -2.93 -11.55 -11.43
N THR A 257 -2.82 -12.59 -10.62
CA THR A 257 -2.91 -13.98 -11.05
C THR A 257 -3.56 -14.82 -9.94
N ASP A 258 -4.33 -15.82 -10.32
CA ASP A 258 -4.96 -16.80 -9.43
C ASP A 258 -4.08 -18.05 -9.20
N THR A 259 -2.96 -18.13 -9.92
CA THR A 259 -2.05 -19.28 -9.86
C THR A 259 -0.71 -18.90 -9.23
N LEU A 260 -0.25 -19.73 -8.30
CA LEU A 260 1.07 -19.62 -7.69
C LEU A 260 1.85 -20.93 -7.98
N ASP A 261 3.09 -20.77 -8.46
CA ASP A 261 3.99 -21.94 -8.59
C ASP A 261 4.18 -22.58 -7.20
N PRO A 262 3.97 -23.91 -7.04
CA PRO A 262 4.10 -24.57 -5.74
C PRO A 262 5.41 -24.29 -4.98
N LYS A 263 6.51 -24.03 -5.69
CA LYS A 263 7.77 -23.67 -5.06
C LYS A 263 7.74 -22.34 -4.28
N TYR A 264 6.72 -21.49 -4.52
CA TYR A 264 6.53 -20.19 -3.86
C TYR A 264 5.54 -20.26 -2.69
N GLU A 265 4.89 -21.43 -2.44
CA GLU A 265 3.95 -21.61 -1.33
C GLU A 265 4.60 -21.36 0.04
N ILE A 266 5.93 -21.50 0.14
CA ILE A 266 6.69 -21.18 1.35
C ILE A 266 6.53 -19.71 1.79
N PHE A 267 6.11 -18.82 0.89
CA PHE A 267 5.93 -17.40 1.19
C PHE A 267 4.48 -17.05 1.61
N LEU A 268 3.55 -18.01 1.55
CA LEU A 268 2.16 -17.84 2.03
C LEU A 268 2.11 -17.95 3.59
#